data_4bc130ccda013761508d288ed2470713
#
_entry.id   4bc130ccda013761508d288ed2470713
#
_cell.length_a   1.000
_cell.length_b   1.000
_cell.length_c   1.000
_cell.angle_alpha   90.00
_cell.angle_beta   90.00
_cell.angle_gamma   90.00
#
_symmetry.space_group_name_H-M   'P 1'
#
loop_
_entity.id
_entity.type
_entity.pdbx_description
1 polymer ?
#
loop_
_entity_poly.entity_id
_entity_poly.type
_entity_poly.pdbx_seq_one_letter_code
_entity_poly.pdbx_strand_id
1 'polypeptide(L)'
;MSSIVGRGGESGPGAPLMARGLLAGVTVLSLEQATTLPFLTYRLACDGARVIRVENAERPDPNRFVGHDVLGEPAMRSYFLPNNCGKEAITLNLGHPDGQALLRALIVKLGVDVFACNQRTRSYARLGIEPQRLLAVKSDLIWLGITGFGPDHDEAAYDPVLQARAGFMELTGDAGGPPTVFGLPMVDLGAAEHGYSEVVKALYRRATTGEGARIDVSMLRSAVSWMVAPIALSSSLGERVARKGNRHQFFAPVAVHRTRDGHVYLAVGNDQQWAALTALPRFAGLGRPEYAANAGRIADVDGLDRALADCFADLGTGEALESLRRAGVPVSRVSTLADVVADPLVAERLMHVADPRSGLRIALPAPPVGEPPALSFPPRLGEHNEKIYGEALGLGPERLAELRRRLIV
;
A
#
# COMPACT_ATOMS: atom_id res chain seq x y z
N MET A 1 14.41 -16.84 32.41
CA MET A 1 14.75 -17.45 31.10
C MET A 1 13.91 -18.71 30.98
N SER A 2 12.73 -18.60 30.43
CA SER A 2 11.80 -19.73 30.25
C SER A 2 11.55 -19.89 28.74
N SER A 3 11.72 -21.12 28.31
CA SER A 3 11.70 -21.61 26.93
C SER A 3 10.37 -21.31 26.23
N ILE A 4 10.46 -20.65 25.07
CA ILE A 4 9.37 -20.54 24.09
C ILE A 4 9.25 -21.92 23.41
N VAL A 5 8.26 -22.72 23.85
CA VAL A 5 7.93 -23.99 23.20
C VAL A 5 7.05 -23.69 22.00
N GLY A 6 7.60 -23.90 20.81
CA GLY A 6 6.90 -23.83 19.54
C GLY A 6 5.81 -24.89 19.42
N ARG A 7 4.66 -24.50 18.86
CA ARG A 7 3.68 -25.43 18.30
C ARG A 7 4.07 -25.71 16.87
N GLY A 8 4.72 -26.84 16.63
CA GLY A 8 5.25 -27.24 15.36
C GLY A 8 4.26 -28.00 14.49
N GLY A 9 4.19 -27.59 13.22
CA GLY A 9 3.97 -28.50 12.12
C GLY A 9 5.36 -28.91 11.61
N GLU A 10 5.60 -30.18 11.41
CA GLU A 10 6.90 -30.76 11.06
C GLU A 10 7.40 -30.25 9.72
N SER A 11 8.37 -29.36 9.77
CA SER A 11 9.28 -29.05 8.68
C SER A 11 10.69 -29.13 9.25
N GLY A 12 11.56 -29.93 8.64
CA GLY A 12 12.87 -30.29 9.13
C GLY A 12 13.73 -29.11 9.62
N PRO A 13 14.65 -29.36 10.56
CA PRO A 13 15.51 -28.33 11.12
C PRO A 13 16.53 -27.87 10.05
N GLY A 14 16.47 -26.59 9.65
CA GLY A 14 17.55 -26.01 8.87
C GLY A 14 17.24 -24.98 7.79
N ALA A 15 15.99 -24.66 7.48
CA ALA A 15 15.72 -23.53 6.60
C ALA A 15 15.96 -22.21 7.36
N PRO A 16 16.70 -21.21 6.79
CA PRO A 16 16.88 -19.91 7.41
C PRO A 16 15.50 -19.30 7.75
N LEU A 17 15.38 -18.63 8.89
CA LEU A 17 14.13 -17.95 9.29
C LEU A 17 13.55 -17.06 8.18
N MET A 18 14.41 -16.47 7.37
CA MET A 18 14.03 -15.65 6.21
C MET A 18 13.34 -16.42 5.07
N ALA A 19 13.58 -17.74 4.95
CA ALA A 19 12.93 -18.55 3.91
C ALA A 19 11.45 -18.85 4.20
N ARG A 20 10.98 -18.62 5.44
CA ARG A 20 9.59 -18.88 5.86
C ARG A 20 8.75 -17.61 5.99
N GLY A 21 9.34 -16.42 5.83
CA GLY A 21 8.71 -15.14 6.14
C GLY A 21 8.74 -14.80 7.64
N LEU A 22 8.89 -13.51 7.95
CA LEU A 22 9.05 -13.02 9.33
C LEU A 22 7.80 -13.18 10.19
N LEU A 23 6.62 -13.29 9.54
CA LEU A 23 5.32 -13.50 10.19
C LEU A 23 4.79 -14.93 10.03
N ALA A 24 5.67 -15.90 9.71
CA ALA A 24 5.28 -17.29 9.62
C ALA A 24 4.68 -17.78 10.96
N GLY A 25 3.50 -18.41 10.88
CA GLY A 25 2.74 -18.85 12.06
C GLY A 25 1.72 -17.84 12.57
N VAL A 26 1.70 -16.61 12.05
CA VAL A 26 0.64 -15.62 12.32
C VAL A 26 -0.57 -15.92 11.44
N THR A 27 -1.76 -16.02 12.05
CA THR A 27 -3.04 -16.21 11.35
C THR A 27 -3.87 -14.94 11.42
N VAL A 28 -4.26 -14.43 10.25
CA VAL A 28 -5.07 -13.23 10.09
C VAL A 28 -6.44 -13.61 9.52
N LEU A 29 -7.51 -13.19 10.20
CA LEU A 29 -8.88 -13.30 9.70
C LEU A 29 -9.38 -11.89 9.37
N SER A 30 -9.70 -11.62 8.10
CA SER A 30 -9.93 -10.26 7.62
C SER A 30 -11.29 -10.10 6.94
N LEU A 31 -12.13 -9.21 7.47
CA LEU A 31 -13.36 -8.74 6.82
C LEU A 31 -13.04 -7.49 6.01
N GLU A 32 -12.53 -7.70 4.80
CA GLU A 32 -11.91 -6.67 3.98
C GLU A 32 -12.63 -6.41 2.66
N GLN A 33 -12.51 -5.17 2.19
CA GLN A 33 -13.00 -4.75 0.88
C GLN A 33 -12.17 -3.58 0.33
N ALA A 34 -12.33 -3.29 -0.96
CA ALA A 34 -11.70 -2.18 -1.68
C ALA A 34 -10.16 -2.29 -1.71
N THR A 35 -9.42 -1.27 -1.25
CA THR A 35 -7.96 -1.18 -1.46
C THR A 35 -7.18 -1.21 -0.15
N THR A 36 -7.53 -0.38 0.82
CA THR A 36 -6.73 -0.13 2.04
C THR A 36 -6.41 -1.42 2.80
N LEU A 37 -7.45 -2.13 3.27
CA LEU A 37 -7.23 -3.34 4.07
C LEU A 37 -6.74 -4.53 3.23
N PRO A 38 -7.24 -4.75 1.99
CA PRO A 38 -6.66 -5.77 1.12
C PRO A 38 -5.17 -5.57 0.83
N PHE A 39 -4.68 -4.33 0.71
CA PHE A 39 -3.26 -4.07 0.56
C PHE A 39 -2.49 -4.37 1.85
N LEU A 40 -3.00 -3.98 3.02
CA LEU A 40 -2.37 -4.31 4.31
C LEU A 40 -2.23 -5.82 4.49
N THR A 41 -3.30 -6.58 4.24
CA THR A 41 -3.29 -8.03 4.43
C THR A 41 -2.46 -8.76 3.36
N TYR A 42 -2.36 -8.20 2.14
CA TYR A 42 -1.38 -8.62 1.14
C TYR A 42 0.06 -8.46 1.66
N ARG A 43 0.39 -7.32 2.30
CA ARG A 43 1.70 -7.11 2.93
C ARG A 43 2.00 -8.15 4.02
N LEU A 44 1.01 -8.45 4.88
CA LEU A 44 1.14 -9.52 5.88
C LEU A 44 1.36 -10.90 5.23
N ALA A 45 0.67 -11.19 4.13
CA ALA A 45 0.86 -12.43 3.38
C ALA A 45 2.26 -12.50 2.73
N CYS A 46 2.78 -11.38 2.21
CA CYS A 46 4.15 -11.30 1.71
C CYS A 46 5.19 -11.65 2.78
N ASP A 47 4.92 -11.32 4.04
CA ASP A 47 5.80 -11.65 5.17
C ASP A 47 5.50 -13.04 5.78
N GLY A 48 4.68 -13.86 5.12
CA GLY A 48 4.44 -15.26 5.48
C GLY A 48 3.28 -15.48 6.45
N ALA A 49 2.49 -14.46 6.81
CA ALA A 49 1.27 -14.66 7.57
C ALA A 49 0.22 -15.43 6.75
N ARG A 50 -0.52 -16.32 7.39
CA ARG A 50 -1.70 -16.96 6.81
C ARG A 50 -2.86 -15.96 6.83
N VAL A 51 -3.29 -15.49 5.68
CA VAL A 51 -4.40 -14.53 5.56
C VAL A 51 -5.64 -15.23 5.03
N ILE A 52 -6.73 -15.19 5.80
CA ILE A 52 -8.05 -15.69 5.43
C ILE A 52 -8.99 -14.50 5.32
N ARG A 53 -9.37 -14.17 4.09
CA ARG A 53 -10.36 -13.12 3.88
C ARG A 53 -11.79 -13.67 4.01
N VAL A 54 -12.65 -12.89 4.63
CA VAL A 54 -14.06 -13.19 4.85
C VAL A 54 -14.91 -12.24 4.00
N GLU A 55 -15.82 -12.78 3.23
CA GLU A 55 -16.73 -12.02 2.38
C GLU A 55 -18.18 -12.47 2.56
N ASN A 56 -19.14 -11.58 2.32
CA ASN A 56 -20.51 -12.01 2.20
C ASN A 56 -20.76 -12.60 0.79
N ALA A 57 -21.36 -13.77 0.69
CA ALA A 57 -21.56 -14.45 -0.59
C ALA A 57 -22.46 -13.65 -1.58
N GLU A 58 -23.46 -12.92 -1.06
CA GLU A 58 -24.39 -12.12 -1.87
C GLU A 58 -23.85 -10.70 -2.15
N ARG A 59 -22.96 -10.19 -1.31
CA ARG A 59 -22.39 -8.86 -1.40
C ARG A 59 -20.88 -8.91 -1.13
N PRO A 60 -20.12 -9.54 -2.04
CA PRO A 60 -18.67 -9.64 -1.89
C PRO A 60 -17.99 -8.28 -2.10
N ASP A 61 -16.68 -8.27 -2.02
CA ASP A 61 -15.85 -7.10 -2.27
C ASP A 61 -16.17 -6.46 -3.65
N PRO A 62 -16.55 -5.16 -3.70
CA PRO A 62 -16.81 -4.47 -4.96
C PRO A 62 -15.66 -4.56 -5.98
N ASN A 63 -14.41 -4.62 -5.53
CA ASN A 63 -13.26 -4.72 -6.42
C ASN A 63 -13.23 -6.01 -7.26
N ARG A 64 -13.98 -7.04 -6.86
CA ARG A 64 -14.18 -8.25 -7.67
C ARG A 64 -14.85 -7.96 -9.01
N PHE A 65 -15.53 -6.82 -9.13
CA PHE A 65 -16.31 -6.42 -10.31
C PHE A 65 -15.73 -5.19 -11.04
N VAL A 66 -14.58 -4.66 -10.57
CA VAL A 66 -13.93 -3.48 -11.13
C VAL A 66 -12.77 -3.87 -12.05
N GLY A 67 -12.65 -3.17 -13.18
CA GLY A 67 -11.59 -3.39 -14.16
C GLY A 67 -11.96 -4.39 -15.24
N HIS A 68 -10.95 -4.93 -15.93
CA HIS A 68 -11.11 -5.80 -17.08
C HIS A 68 -11.41 -7.25 -16.68
N ASP A 69 -12.19 -7.93 -17.54
CA ASP A 69 -12.39 -9.38 -17.45
C ASP A 69 -11.20 -10.09 -18.11
N VAL A 70 -10.24 -10.48 -17.30
CA VAL A 70 -9.00 -11.10 -17.78
C VAL A 70 -9.02 -12.64 -17.69
N LEU A 71 -10.04 -13.20 -17.02
CA LEU A 71 -10.18 -14.64 -16.79
C LEU A 71 -11.43 -15.25 -17.43
N GLY A 72 -12.40 -14.42 -17.84
CA GLY A 72 -13.73 -14.92 -18.23
C GLY A 72 -14.53 -15.50 -17.04
N GLU A 73 -14.12 -15.19 -15.81
CA GLU A 73 -14.72 -15.72 -14.59
C GLU A 73 -15.48 -14.62 -13.81
N PRO A 74 -16.66 -14.93 -13.26
CA PRO A 74 -17.39 -13.99 -12.41
C PRO A 74 -16.56 -13.58 -11.19
N ALA A 75 -16.67 -12.31 -10.79
CA ALA A 75 -16.05 -11.79 -9.56
C ALA A 75 -14.50 -11.93 -9.49
N MET A 76 -13.82 -11.92 -10.65
CA MET A 76 -12.36 -12.02 -10.78
C MET A 76 -11.79 -10.97 -11.72
N ARG A 77 -12.23 -9.72 -11.58
CA ARG A 77 -11.77 -8.59 -12.41
C ARG A 77 -10.35 -8.14 -12.05
N SER A 78 -9.69 -7.49 -13.00
CA SER A 78 -8.27 -7.13 -12.92
C SER A 78 -7.89 -6.27 -11.70
N TYR A 79 -8.80 -5.42 -11.20
CA TYR A 79 -8.53 -4.55 -10.05
C TYR A 79 -8.48 -5.31 -8.71
N PHE A 80 -9.16 -6.45 -8.62
CA PHE A 80 -9.13 -7.32 -7.44
C PHE A 80 -7.82 -8.09 -7.31
N LEU A 81 -7.23 -8.52 -8.43
CA LEU A 81 -6.17 -9.54 -8.43
C LEU A 81 -4.91 -9.12 -7.64
N PRO A 82 -4.28 -7.95 -7.87
CA PRO A 82 -2.97 -7.65 -7.29
C PRO A 82 -2.94 -7.68 -5.76
N ASN A 83 -3.95 -7.12 -5.11
CA ASN A 83 -4.00 -6.98 -3.65
C ASN A 83 -4.46 -8.25 -2.91
N ASN A 84 -4.72 -9.34 -3.64
CA ASN A 84 -5.29 -10.54 -3.04
C ASN A 84 -4.47 -11.83 -3.28
N CYS A 85 -3.27 -11.70 -3.84
CA CYS A 85 -2.33 -12.80 -3.93
C CYS A 85 -1.91 -13.29 -2.54
N GLY A 86 -1.68 -14.59 -2.40
CA GLY A 86 -1.22 -15.19 -1.15
C GLY A 86 -2.29 -15.38 -0.08
N LYS A 87 -3.58 -15.16 -0.41
CA LYS A 87 -4.68 -15.26 0.56
C LYS A 87 -5.55 -16.49 0.32
N GLU A 88 -6.22 -16.93 1.39
CA GLU A 88 -7.38 -17.83 1.34
C GLU A 88 -8.67 -16.99 1.40
N ALA A 89 -9.80 -17.50 0.87
CA ALA A 89 -11.09 -16.80 0.90
C ALA A 89 -12.21 -17.74 1.34
N ILE A 90 -13.02 -17.26 2.29
CA ILE A 90 -14.27 -17.88 2.71
C ILE A 90 -15.43 -16.91 2.59
N THR A 91 -16.63 -17.45 2.41
CA THR A 91 -17.88 -16.68 2.51
C THR A 91 -18.50 -16.83 3.87
N LEU A 92 -19.02 -15.74 4.45
CA LEU A 92 -19.71 -15.75 5.76
C LEU A 92 -20.65 -14.55 5.87
N ASN A 93 -21.93 -14.83 6.11
CA ASN A 93 -22.93 -13.80 6.34
C ASN A 93 -22.97 -13.38 7.82
N LEU A 94 -22.25 -12.34 8.16
CA LEU A 94 -22.23 -11.77 9.52
C LEU A 94 -23.49 -10.98 9.88
N GLY A 95 -24.40 -10.77 8.95
CA GLY A 95 -25.75 -10.26 9.23
C GLY A 95 -26.67 -11.30 9.91
N HIS A 96 -26.28 -12.58 9.87
CA HIS A 96 -27.01 -13.69 10.48
C HIS A 96 -26.35 -14.13 11.79
N PRO A 97 -27.12 -14.44 12.88
CA PRO A 97 -26.57 -14.88 14.16
C PRO A 97 -25.68 -16.13 14.06
N ASP A 98 -26.04 -17.10 13.21
CA ASP A 98 -25.23 -18.30 12.96
C ASP A 98 -23.89 -17.95 12.31
N GLY A 99 -23.86 -16.96 11.38
CA GLY A 99 -22.61 -16.46 10.79
C GLY A 99 -21.71 -15.84 11.84
N GLN A 100 -22.27 -15.06 12.76
CA GLN A 100 -21.49 -14.51 13.88
C GLN A 100 -20.97 -15.61 14.83
N ALA A 101 -21.76 -16.64 15.07
CA ALA A 101 -21.32 -17.79 15.86
C ALA A 101 -20.15 -18.53 15.18
N LEU A 102 -20.24 -18.75 13.87
CA LEU A 102 -19.15 -19.35 13.09
C LEU A 102 -17.90 -18.48 13.11
N LEU A 103 -18.00 -17.14 12.98
CA LEU A 103 -16.86 -16.23 13.10
C LEU A 103 -16.11 -16.45 14.43
N ARG A 104 -16.84 -16.45 15.55
CA ARG A 104 -16.23 -16.66 16.88
C ARG A 104 -15.57 -18.02 17.00
N ALA A 105 -16.23 -19.06 16.47
CA ALA A 105 -15.66 -20.41 16.45
C ALA A 105 -14.37 -20.48 15.63
N LEU A 106 -14.33 -19.84 14.45
CA LEU A 106 -13.13 -19.74 13.60
C LEU A 106 -11.99 -19.02 14.34
N ILE A 107 -12.27 -17.89 15.02
CA ILE A 107 -11.24 -17.16 15.78
C ILE A 107 -10.55 -18.08 16.79
N VAL A 108 -11.31 -18.86 17.53
CA VAL A 108 -10.77 -19.78 18.54
C VAL A 108 -10.06 -20.99 17.89
N LYS A 109 -10.72 -21.67 16.97
CA LYS A 109 -10.26 -22.93 16.42
C LYS A 109 -9.06 -22.80 15.49
N LEU A 110 -8.98 -21.70 14.72
CA LEU A 110 -7.80 -21.39 13.89
C LEU A 110 -6.68 -20.73 14.69
N GLY A 111 -6.91 -20.37 15.96
CA GLY A 111 -5.95 -19.63 16.74
C GLY A 111 -5.65 -18.25 16.15
N VAL A 112 -6.67 -17.55 15.63
CA VAL A 112 -6.50 -16.27 14.96
C VAL A 112 -5.74 -15.28 15.82
N ASP A 113 -4.66 -14.74 15.28
CA ASP A 113 -3.81 -13.74 15.95
C ASP A 113 -4.31 -12.34 15.73
N VAL A 114 -4.77 -12.04 14.49
CA VAL A 114 -5.24 -10.73 14.09
C VAL A 114 -6.62 -10.88 13.44
N PHE A 115 -7.61 -10.18 14.00
CA PHE A 115 -8.86 -9.91 13.30
C PHE A 115 -8.80 -8.49 12.74
N ALA A 116 -9.04 -8.31 11.45
CA ALA A 116 -8.98 -7.01 10.79
C ALA A 116 -10.28 -6.71 10.04
N CYS A 117 -10.74 -5.44 10.07
CA CYS A 117 -11.88 -5.01 9.27
C CYS A 117 -11.74 -3.55 8.80
N ASN A 118 -12.34 -3.23 7.64
CA ASN A 118 -12.52 -1.86 7.17
C ASN A 118 -14.00 -1.52 6.92
N GLN A 119 -14.86 -2.08 7.78
CA GLN A 119 -16.28 -1.76 7.81
C GLN A 119 -16.52 -0.44 8.55
N ARG A 120 -17.63 0.24 8.24
CA ARG A 120 -18.05 1.44 9.01
C ARG A 120 -18.37 1.04 10.43
N THR A 121 -17.97 1.85 11.41
CA THR A 121 -18.16 1.58 12.85
C THR A 121 -19.60 1.28 13.23
N ARG A 122 -20.57 1.99 12.64
CA ARG A 122 -22.03 1.75 12.86
C ARG A 122 -22.47 0.33 12.49
N SER A 123 -21.70 -0.38 11.68
CA SER A 123 -22.01 -1.76 11.27
C SER A 123 -21.47 -2.81 12.23
N TYR A 124 -20.57 -2.46 13.15
CA TYR A 124 -19.87 -3.44 13.99
C TYR A 124 -20.84 -4.26 14.86
N ALA A 125 -21.77 -3.61 15.55
CA ALA A 125 -22.75 -4.28 16.38
C ALA A 125 -23.64 -5.24 15.57
N ARG A 126 -24.14 -4.78 14.42
CA ARG A 126 -24.96 -5.61 13.52
C ARG A 126 -24.20 -6.80 12.95
N LEU A 127 -22.90 -6.67 12.71
CA LEU A 127 -22.04 -7.73 12.18
C LEU A 127 -21.42 -8.59 13.30
N GLY A 128 -21.57 -8.21 14.56
CA GLY A 128 -21.00 -8.93 15.70
C GLY A 128 -19.48 -8.91 15.77
N ILE A 129 -18.85 -7.83 15.23
CA ILE A 129 -17.40 -7.65 15.13
C ILE A 129 -16.86 -6.54 16.04
N GLU A 130 -17.62 -6.12 17.02
CA GLU A 130 -17.19 -5.12 18.00
C GLU A 130 -15.92 -5.57 18.71
N PRO A 131 -14.94 -4.66 18.93
CA PRO A 131 -13.67 -5.03 19.57
C PRO A 131 -13.86 -5.77 20.89
N GLN A 132 -14.71 -5.26 21.78
CA GLN A 132 -14.98 -5.84 23.09
C GLN A 132 -15.56 -7.26 22.99
N ARG A 133 -16.42 -7.48 21.99
CA ARG A 133 -17.05 -8.77 21.76
C ARG A 133 -16.05 -9.83 21.30
N LEU A 134 -15.14 -9.49 20.38
CA LEU A 134 -14.15 -10.42 19.87
C LEU A 134 -12.98 -10.62 20.85
N LEU A 135 -12.57 -9.59 21.57
CA LEU A 135 -11.56 -9.71 22.66
C LEU A 135 -12.08 -10.56 23.83
N ALA A 136 -13.38 -10.56 24.09
CA ALA A 136 -13.97 -11.46 25.09
C ALA A 136 -13.93 -12.94 24.64
N VAL A 137 -13.87 -13.21 23.32
CA VAL A 137 -13.72 -14.57 22.77
C VAL A 137 -12.27 -15.06 22.84
N LYS A 138 -11.31 -14.17 22.59
CA LYS A 138 -9.88 -14.44 22.62
C LYS A 138 -9.16 -13.19 23.14
N SER A 139 -8.73 -13.23 24.40
CA SER A 139 -8.20 -12.04 25.11
C SER A 139 -6.87 -11.54 24.56
N ASP A 140 -6.08 -12.40 23.92
CA ASP A 140 -4.82 -12.06 23.27
C ASP A 140 -4.97 -11.74 21.76
N LEU A 141 -6.22 -11.61 21.27
CA LEU A 141 -6.49 -11.19 19.89
C LEU A 141 -6.02 -9.77 19.64
N ILE A 142 -5.42 -9.53 18.49
CA ILE A 142 -5.18 -8.19 17.97
C ILE A 142 -6.35 -7.83 17.07
N TRP A 143 -7.14 -6.85 17.48
CA TRP A 143 -8.27 -6.35 16.71
C TRP A 143 -7.87 -5.07 15.98
N LEU A 144 -7.98 -5.03 14.65
CA LEU A 144 -7.68 -3.88 13.81
C LEU A 144 -8.92 -3.39 13.07
N GLY A 145 -9.28 -2.10 13.22
CA GLY A 145 -10.28 -1.41 12.42
C GLY A 145 -9.66 -0.27 11.61
N ILE A 146 -9.95 -0.19 10.31
CA ILE A 146 -9.57 0.95 9.45
C ILE A 146 -10.82 1.69 9.02
N THR A 147 -10.86 3.01 9.28
CA THR A 147 -11.97 3.89 8.91
C THR A 147 -11.47 5.17 8.26
N GLY A 148 -12.30 5.86 7.49
CA GLY A 148 -11.90 7.09 6.80
C GLY A 148 -11.47 8.19 7.75
N PHE A 149 -12.32 8.52 8.71
CA PHE A 149 -12.14 9.69 9.59
C PHE A 149 -11.88 9.33 11.06
N GLY A 150 -11.88 8.06 11.41
CA GLY A 150 -11.78 7.55 12.78
C GLY A 150 -13.08 6.87 13.23
N PRO A 151 -13.04 6.13 14.37
CA PRO A 151 -14.15 5.29 14.81
C PRO A 151 -15.41 6.08 15.19
N ASP A 152 -15.27 7.36 15.54
CA ASP A 152 -16.37 8.22 15.99
C ASP A 152 -17.04 8.99 14.84
N HIS A 153 -16.58 8.81 13.61
CA HIS A 153 -17.08 9.48 12.41
C HIS A 153 -17.61 8.49 11.39
N ASP A 154 -18.79 8.76 10.84
CA ASP A 154 -19.50 7.85 9.95
C ASP A 154 -19.60 8.37 8.50
N GLU A 155 -18.81 9.41 8.18
CA GLU A 155 -18.72 9.94 6.82
C GLU A 155 -18.21 8.89 5.82
N ALA A 156 -18.75 8.94 4.61
CA ALA A 156 -18.24 8.13 3.51
C ALA A 156 -16.86 8.63 3.09
N ALA A 157 -15.91 7.72 2.96
CA ALA A 157 -14.55 8.04 2.59
C ALA A 157 -14.06 7.11 1.47
N TYR A 158 -13.43 7.72 0.47
CA TYR A 158 -12.57 7.07 -0.51
C TYR A 158 -11.26 7.84 -0.57
N ASP A 159 -10.21 7.21 -1.04
CA ASP A 159 -8.89 7.82 -1.16
C ASP A 159 -8.90 9.25 -1.74
N PRO A 160 -9.50 9.54 -2.92
CA PRO A 160 -9.46 10.91 -3.47
C PRO A 160 -10.18 11.94 -2.60
N VAL A 161 -11.24 11.55 -1.90
CA VAL A 161 -11.95 12.43 -0.95
C VAL A 161 -11.03 12.80 0.21
N LEU A 162 -10.28 11.81 0.70
CA LEU A 162 -9.32 12.02 1.79
C LEU A 162 -8.07 12.76 1.33
N GLN A 163 -7.58 12.57 0.09
CA GLN A 163 -6.52 13.39 -0.50
C GLN A 163 -6.92 14.88 -0.53
N ALA A 164 -8.16 15.16 -0.94
CA ALA A 164 -8.69 16.54 -0.92
C ALA A 164 -8.74 17.09 0.51
N ARG A 165 -9.29 16.33 1.46
CA ARG A 165 -9.46 16.74 2.87
C ARG A 165 -8.13 16.89 3.60
N ALA A 166 -7.13 16.06 3.29
CA ALA A 166 -5.80 16.11 3.89
C ALA A 166 -4.89 17.20 3.32
N GLY A 167 -5.29 17.90 2.26
CA GLY A 167 -4.48 18.94 1.63
C GLY A 167 -3.49 18.44 0.57
N PHE A 168 -3.46 17.14 0.25
CA PHE A 168 -2.56 16.60 -0.78
C PHE A 168 -2.79 17.22 -2.14
N MET A 169 -4.07 17.45 -2.50
CA MET A 169 -4.41 18.08 -3.78
C MET A 169 -3.99 19.54 -3.84
N GLU A 170 -3.98 20.26 -2.71
CA GLU A 170 -3.48 21.66 -2.67
C GLU A 170 -1.97 21.73 -2.93
N LEU A 171 -1.24 20.69 -2.58
CA LEU A 171 0.20 20.60 -2.79
C LEU A 171 0.60 19.99 -4.15
N THR A 172 -0.35 19.42 -4.88
CA THR A 172 -0.10 18.68 -6.13
C THR A 172 -0.67 19.44 -7.33
N GLY A 173 0.13 19.57 -8.39
CA GLY A 173 -0.24 20.22 -9.64
C GLY A 173 0.50 21.53 -9.90
N ASP A 174 0.23 22.14 -11.05
CA ASP A 174 0.86 23.40 -11.48
C ASP A 174 0.46 24.56 -10.58
N ALA A 175 1.38 25.53 -10.41
CA ALA A 175 1.18 26.68 -9.53
C ALA A 175 -0.06 27.52 -9.89
N GLY A 176 -0.35 27.68 -11.17
CA GLY A 176 -1.53 28.40 -11.69
C GLY A 176 -2.70 27.49 -12.06
N GLY A 177 -2.55 26.17 -11.89
CA GLY A 177 -3.56 25.18 -12.25
C GLY A 177 -4.52 24.83 -11.12
N PRO A 178 -5.52 23.96 -11.37
CA PRO A 178 -6.41 23.45 -10.33
C PRO A 178 -5.67 22.50 -9.38
N PRO A 179 -6.20 22.28 -8.17
CA PRO A 179 -5.76 21.18 -7.29
C PRO A 179 -5.83 19.84 -8.03
N THR A 180 -4.79 19.02 -7.91
CA THR A 180 -4.64 17.79 -8.68
C THR A 180 -4.55 16.58 -7.75
N VAL A 181 -5.31 15.52 -8.07
CA VAL A 181 -5.22 14.25 -7.36
C VAL A 181 -3.90 13.56 -7.67
N PHE A 182 -3.26 12.96 -6.67
CA PHE A 182 -2.09 12.11 -6.91
C PHE A 182 -2.51 10.80 -7.59
N GLY A 183 -1.75 10.38 -8.59
CA GLY A 183 -2.10 9.26 -9.48
C GLY A 183 -2.11 7.85 -8.85
N LEU A 184 -1.71 7.73 -7.58
CA LEU A 184 -1.83 6.50 -6.79
C LEU A 184 -2.78 6.73 -5.60
N PRO A 185 -3.44 5.71 -5.08
CA PRO A 185 -4.30 5.83 -3.90
C PRO A 185 -3.44 5.94 -2.61
N MET A 186 -2.73 7.07 -2.48
CA MET A 186 -1.71 7.28 -1.44
C MET A 186 -2.26 7.26 -0.03
N VAL A 187 -3.52 7.67 0.17
CA VAL A 187 -4.15 7.64 1.49
C VAL A 187 -4.51 6.20 1.87
N ASP A 188 -5.00 5.40 0.91
CA ASP A 188 -5.24 3.97 1.10
C ASP A 188 -3.94 3.23 1.45
N LEU A 189 -2.90 3.40 0.62
CA LEU A 189 -1.61 2.73 0.79
C LEU A 189 -0.93 3.13 2.10
N GLY A 190 -0.95 4.42 2.43
CA GLY A 190 -0.36 4.93 3.66
C GLY A 190 -1.07 4.47 4.92
N ALA A 191 -2.40 4.45 4.91
CA ALA A 191 -3.16 3.92 6.04
C ALA A 191 -2.94 2.40 6.20
N ALA A 192 -2.77 1.68 5.11
CA ALA A 192 -2.41 0.27 5.13
C ALA A 192 -1.03 0.03 5.74
N GLU A 193 -0.01 0.79 5.34
CA GLU A 193 1.36 0.68 5.92
C GLU A 193 1.39 1.09 7.40
N HIS A 194 0.64 2.13 7.82
CA HIS A 194 0.50 2.45 9.24
C HIS A 194 -0.19 1.30 10.00
N GLY A 195 -1.30 0.76 9.47
CA GLY A 195 -1.98 -0.38 10.07
C GLY A 195 -1.08 -1.61 10.18
N TYR A 196 -0.31 -1.91 9.12
CA TYR A 196 0.69 -2.97 9.13
C TYR A 196 1.73 -2.76 10.25
N SER A 197 2.28 -1.56 10.36
CA SER A 197 3.24 -1.21 11.42
C SER A 197 2.65 -1.40 12.82
N GLU A 198 1.40 -0.96 13.05
CA GLU A 198 0.73 -1.11 14.34
C GLU A 198 0.43 -2.58 14.66
N VAL A 199 0.07 -3.40 13.67
CA VAL A 199 -0.11 -4.86 13.86
C VAL A 199 1.21 -5.51 14.30
N VAL A 200 2.34 -5.18 13.64
CA VAL A 200 3.65 -5.73 14.02
C VAL A 200 4.05 -5.31 15.45
N LYS A 201 3.84 -4.03 15.83
CA LYS A 201 4.06 -3.55 17.20
C LYS A 201 3.18 -4.28 18.21
N ALA A 202 1.92 -4.53 17.89
CA ALA A 202 0.99 -5.26 18.75
C ALA A 202 1.39 -6.74 18.89
N LEU A 203 1.86 -7.39 17.81
CA LEU A 203 2.40 -8.75 17.86
C LEU A 203 3.63 -8.82 18.76
N TYR A 204 4.55 -7.86 18.65
CA TYR A 204 5.72 -7.76 19.53
C TYR A 204 5.31 -7.57 21.00
N ARG A 205 4.39 -6.63 21.29
CA ARG A 205 3.87 -6.43 22.64
C ARG A 205 3.22 -7.70 23.19
N ARG A 206 2.38 -8.35 22.40
CA ARG A 206 1.73 -9.61 22.79
C ARG A 206 2.75 -10.71 23.10
N ALA A 207 3.83 -10.82 22.34
CA ALA A 207 4.88 -11.80 22.60
C ALA A 207 5.57 -11.59 23.95
N THR A 208 5.59 -10.37 24.48
CA THR A 208 6.21 -10.02 25.76
C THR A 208 5.25 -9.96 26.95
N THR A 209 3.98 -9.63 26.71
CA THR A 209 2.97 -9.43 27.78
C THR A 209 1.87 -10.48 27.81
N GLY A 210 1.64 -11.18 26.69
CA GLY A 210 0.48 -12.06 26.51
C GLY A 210 -0.82 -11.33 26.19
N GLU A 211 -0.83 -9.98 26.14
CA GLU A 211 -2.03 -9.18 25.96
C GLU A 211 -2.35 -8.92 24.48
N GLY A 212 -3.64 -9.01 24.14
CA GLY A 212 -4.15 -8.54 22.85
C GLY A 212 -4.16 -7.01 22.73
N ALA A 213 -4.63 -6.52 21.60
CA ALA A 213 -4.72 -5.08 21.35
C ALA A 213 -5.96 -4.71 20.55
N ARG A 214 -6.45 -3.49 20.76
CA ARG A 214 -7.36 -2.79 19.87
C ARG A 214 -6.60 -1.71 19.13
N ILE A 215 -6.69 -1.71 17.80
CA ILE A 215 -6.02 -0.74 16.91
C ILE A 215 -7.11 -0.10 16.03
N ASP A 216 -7.26 1.22 16.13
CA ASP A 216 -8.15 2.00 15.27
C ASP A 216 -7.32 2.93 14.38
N VAL A 217 -7.26 2.64 13.08
CA VAL A 217 -6.56 3.45 12.09
C VAL A 217 -7.55 4.39 11.40
N SER A 218 -7.29 5.70 11.48
CA SER A 218 -7.98 6.70 10.67
C SER A 218 -7.16 7.01 9.44
N MET A 219 -7.73 6.81 8.25
CA MET A 219 -7.07 7.11 6.99
C MET A 219 -6.71 8.60 6.87
N LEU A 220 -7.59 9.51 7.34
CA LEU A 220 -7.31 10.94 7.36
C LEU A 220 -6.12 11.27 8.28
N ARG A 221 -6.08 10.72 9.51
CA ARG A 221 -4.96 10.94 10.43
C ARG A 221 -3.66 10.36 9.89
N SER A 222 -3.74 9.21 9.22
CA SER A 222 -2.61 8.61 8.51
C SER A 222 -2.06 9.54 7.44
N ALA A 223 -2.89 10.10 6.56
CA ALA A 223 -2.46 11.06 5.54
C ALA A 223 -1.85 12.32 6.14
N VAL A 224 -2.51 12.91 7.15
CA VAL A 224 -2.04 14.14 7.80
C VAL A 224 -0.72 13.92 8.53
N SER A 225 -0.43 12.72 9.04
CA SER A 225 0.84 12.44 9.71
C SER A 225 2.08 12.60 8.81
N TRP A 226 1.92 12.55 7.49
CA TRP A 226 3.00 12.80 6.52
C TRP A 226 3.18 14.29 6.19
N MET A 227 2.25 15.14 6.63
CA MET A 227 2.27 16.58 6.38
C MET A 227 3.10 17.35 7.41
N VAL A 228 4.12 16.73 8.00
CA VAL A 228 4.94 17.32 9.08
C VAL A 228 5.51 18.69 8.67
N ALA A 229 6.26 18.76 7.58
CA ALA A 229 6.85 20.01 7.12
C ALA A 229 5.81 21.02 6.59
N PRO A 230 4.87 20.66 5.69
CA PRO A 230 3.84 21.60 5.24
C PRO A 230 3.03 22.22 6.38
N ILE A 231 2.63 21.43 7.37
CA ILE A 231 1.86 21.94 8.51
C ILE A 231 2.72 22.87 9.36
N ALA A 232 3.96 22.47 9.69
CA ALA A 232 4.85 23.31 10.51
C ALA A 232 5.14 24.65 9.82
N LEU A 233 5.49 24.63 8.53
CA LEU A 233 5.76 25.84 7.73
C LEU A 233 4.53 26.76 7.70
N SER A 234 3.35 26.21 7.44
CA SER A 234 2.11 27.01 7.31
C SER A 234 1.59 27.51 8.64
N SER A 235 1.48 26.61 9.66
CA SER A 235 0.80 26.94 10.93
C SER A 235 1.69 27.66 11.93
N SER A 236 3.00 27.40 11.92
CA SER A 236 3.93 27.93 12.94
C SER A 236 4.89 28.97 12.42
N LEU A 237 5.28 28.88 11.14
CA LEU A 237 6.26 29.78 10.54
C LEU A 237 5.64 30.80 9.59
N GLY A 238 4.32 30.75 9.37
CA GLY A 238 3.58 31.71 8.54
C GLY A 238 3.89 31.64 7.04
N GLU A 239 4.51 30.54 6.58
CA GLU A 239 4.83 30.38 5.18
C GLU A 239 3.61 29.89 4.36
N ARG A 240 3.44 30.41 3.16
CA ARG A 240 2.46 29.89 2.23
C ARG A 240 2.99 28.66 1.53
N VAL A 241 2.51 27.49 1.92
CA VAL A 241 2.79 26.21 1.27
C VAL A 241 1.66 25.89 0.29
N ALA A 242 1.99 25.83 -0.99
CA ALA A 242 1.02 25.58 -2.06
C ALA A 242 1.73 24.82 -3.20
N ARG A 243 0.94 24.30 -4.16
CA ARG A 243 1.46 23.61 -5.34
C ARG A 243 2.39 24.49 -6.18
N LYS A 244 3.44 23.91 -6.70
CA LYS A 244 4.50 24.58 -7.47
C LYS A 244 4.86 23.82 -8.76
N GLY A 245 3.98 22.94 -9.20
CA GLY A 245 4.27 22.04 -10.31
C GLY A 245 5.39 21.07 -9.96
N ASN A 246 6.37 20.99 -10.84
CA ASN A 246 7.52 20.10 -10.69
C ASN A 246 8.70 20.73 -9.92
N ARG A 247 8.54 21.93 -9.36
CA ARG A 247 9.60 22.69 -8.68
C ARG A 247 9.70 22.35 -7.20
N HIS A 248 10.92 22.40 -6.67
CA HIS A 248 11.15 22.35 -5.24
C HIS A 248 10.94 23.72 -4.58
N GLN A 249 10.53 23.72 -3.29
CA GLN A 249 10.27 24.98 -2.57
C GLN A 249 11.52 25.81 -2.28
N PHE A 250 12.64 25.15 -2.00
CA PHE A 250 13.83 25.76 -1.45
C PHE A 250 15.10 25.58 -2.31
N PHE A 251 15.04 24.80 -3.38
CA PHE A 251 16.19 24.52 -4.24
C PHE A 251 15.86 24.78 -5.72
N ALA A 252 16.80 25.36 -6.45
CA ALA A 252 16.73 25.57 -7.88
C ALA A 252 18.11 25.32 -8.55
N PRO A 253 18.13 24.71 -9.75
CA PRO A 253 16.98 24.14 -10.47
C PRO A 253 16.63 22.73 -9.93
N VAL A 254 15.36 22.51 -9.68
CA VAL A 254 14.80 21.19 -9.37
C VAL A 254 13.46 21.12 -10.12
N ALA A 255 13.44 20.47 -11.30
CA ALA A 255 12.28 20.45 -12.18
C ALA A 255 12.33 19.36 -13.25
N VAL A 256 11.17 19.12 -13.91
CA VAL A 256 11.08 18.33 -15.12
C VAL A 256 11.44 19.21 -16.33
N HIS A 257 12.31 18.72 -17.20
CA HIS A 257 12.66 19.34 -18.48
C HIS A 257 12.34 18.41 -19.64
N ARG A 258 11.74 18.95 -20.70
CA ARG A 258 11.51 18.22 -21.94
C ARG A 258 12.83 18.04 -22.68
N THR A 259 13.07 16.84 -23.17
CA THR A 259 14.15 16.51 -24.11
C THR A 259 13.57 16.22 -25.49
N ARG A 260 14.40 15.98 -26.49
CA ARG A 260 13.98 15.65 -27.86
C ARG A 260 13.02 14.44 -27.93
N ASP A 261 13.24 13.45 -27.09
CA ASP A 261 12.57 12.13 -27.13
C ASP A 261 11.97 11.69 -25.78
N GLY A 262 11.74 12.65 -24.86
CA GLY A 262 11.14 12.35 -23.56
C GLY A 262 11.23 13.48 -22.56
N HIS A 263 11.40 13.13 -21.28
CA HIS A 263 11.56 14.08 -20.19
C HIS A 263 12.61 13.60 -19.20
N VAL A 264 13.33 14.54 -18.60
CA VAL A 264 14.23 14.28 -17.47
C VAL A 264 13.79 15.10 -16.25
N TYR A 265 13.99 14.55 -15.06
CA TYR A 265 13.93 15.27 -13.81
C TYR A 265 15.34 15.62 -13.38
N LEU A 266 15.64 16.91 -13.31
CA LEU A 266 16.92 17.47 -12.85
C LEU A 266 16.77 17.90 -11.40
N ALA A 267 17.75 17.58 -10.53
CA ALA A 267 17.74 18.01 -9.15
C ALA A 267 19.11 18.53 -8.71
N VAL A 268 19.27 19.84 -8.67
CA VAL A 268 20.47 20.51 -8.16
C VAL A 268 20.21 20.95 -6.72
N GLY A 269 20.70 20.17 -5.78
CA GLY A 269 20.45 20.37 -4.35
C GLY A 269 21.48 21.29 -3.64
N ASN A 270 22.59 21.67 -4.31
CA ASN A 270 23.63 22.51 -3.73
C ASN A 270 24.45 23.23 -4.81
N ASP A 271 25.28 24.22 -4.37
CA ASP A 271 26.07 25.05 -5.28
C ASP A 271 27.21 24.28 -5.97
N GLN A 272 27.72 23.21 -5.36
CA GLN A 272 28.72 22.35 -6.00
C GLN A 272 28.13 21.59 -7.21
N GLN A 273 26.93 21.07 -7.10
CA GLN A 273 26.21 20.43 -8.21
C GLN A 273 25.86 21.45 -9.30
N TRP A 274 25.54 22.70 -8.92
CA TRP A 274 25.36 23.79 -9.87
C TRP A 274 26.65 24.09 -10.66
N ALA A 275 27.78 24.21 -9.98
CA ALA A 275 29.07 24.41 -10.62
C ALA A 275 29.44 23.24 -11.56
N ALA A 276 29.14 22.01 -11.16
CA ALA A 276 29.35 20.83 -12.01
C ALA A 276 28.45 20.83 -13.25
N LEU A 277 27.19 21.22 -13.13
CA LEU A 277 26.27 21.39 -14.25
C LEU A 277 26.79 22.43 -15.25
N THR A 278 27.15 23.62 -14.76
CA THR A 278 27.57 24.75 -15.59
C THR A 278 29.00 24.59 -16.16
N ALA A 279 29.79 23.65 -15.66
CA ALA A 279 31.06 23.24 -16.27
C ALA A 279 30.86 22.42 -17.55
N LEU A 280 29.69 21.84 -17.77
CA LEU A 280 29.38 21.16 -19.03
C LEU A 280 29.17 22.19 -20.14
N PRO A 281 29.79 22.03 -21.36
CA PRO A 281 29.74 22.99 -22.42
C PRO A 281 28.33 23.47 -22.79
N ARG A 282 27.36 22.57 -22.80
CA ARG A 282 25.96 22.88 -23.14
C ARG A 282 25.30 23.81 -22.14
N PHE A 283 25.68 23.74 -20.88
CA PHE A 283 25.09 24.53 -19.78
C PHE A 283 25.99 25.69 -19.34
N ALA A 284 27.14 25.87 -19.98
CA ALA A 284 28.14 26.88 -19.59
C ALA A 284 27.58 28.33 -19.60
N GLY A 285 26.65 28.63 -20.51
CA GLY A 285 25.97 29.94 -20.55
C GLY A 285 25.10 30.25 -19.34
N LEU A 286 24.80 29.26 -18.48
CA LEU A 286 24.07 29.44 -17.22
C LEU A 286 24.98 29.72 -16.02
N GLY A 287 26.32 29.64 -16.20
CA GLY A 287 27.33 29.89 -15.15
C GLY A 287 27.52 31.39 -14.84
N ARG A 288 26.43 32.09 -14.60
CA ARG A 288 26.43 33.56 -14.30
C ARG A 288 26.71 33.76 -12.81
N PRO A 289 27.38 34.89 -12.42
CA PRO A 289 27.65 35.19 -11.02
C PRO A 289 26.40 35.21 -10.12
N GLU A 290 25.27 35.76 -10.65
CA GLU A 290 23.99 35.82 -9.93
C GLU A 290 23.40 34.47 -9.62
N TYR A 291 23.74 33.41 -10.38
CA TYR A 291 23.28 32.02 -10.13
C TYR A 291 24.28 31.18 -9.32
N ALA A 292 25.42 31.76 -8.92
CA ALA A 292 26.44 30.99 -8.19
C ALA A 292 25.87 30.39 -6.87
N ALA A 293 25.03 31.16 -6.19
CA ALA A 293 24.35 30.72 -4.96
C ALA A 293 22.88 30.35 -5.22
N ASN A 294 22.35 29.39 -4.45
CA ASN A 294 20.95 28.96 -4.56
C ASN A 294 19.94 30.11 -4.44
N ALA A 295 20.21 31.12 -3.59
CA ALA A 295 19.33 32.26 -3.42
C ALA A 295 19.10 33.03 -4.74
N GLY A 296 20.15 33.22 -5.53
CA GLY A 296 20.04 33.87 -6.84
C GLY A 296 19.26 33.05 -7.85
N ARG A 297 19.45 31.70 -7.84
CA ARG A 297 18.69 30.78 -8.69
C ARG A 297 17.21 30.74 -8.35
N ILE A 298 16.87 30.79 -7.06
CA ILE A 298 15.48 30.87 -6.58
C ILE A 298 14.85 32.23 -6.98
N ALA A 299 15.60 33.33 -6.87
CA ALA A 299 15.10 34.66 -7.19
C ALA A 299 14.69 34.82 -8.67
N ASP A 300 15.35 34.09 -9.57
CA ASP A 300 15.02 34.12 -11.01
C ASP A 300 14.74 32.69 -11.53
N VAL A 301 13.99 31.91 -10.78
CA VAL A 301 13.68 30.51 -11.12
C VAL A 301 12.98 30.39 -12.48
N ASP A 302 12.12 31.36 -12.85
CA ASP A 302 11.41 31.33 -14.12
C ASP A 302 12.35 31.59 -15.31
N GLY A 303 13.31 32.50 -15.17
CA GLY A 303 14.36 32.75 -16.16
C GLY A 303 15.28 31.57 -16.34
N LEU A 304 15.68 30.99 -15.20
CA LEU A 304 16.53 29.83 -15.18
C LEU A 304 15.86 28.58 -15.81
N ASP A 305 14.60 28.32 -15.51
CA ASP A 305 13.86 27.17 -16.09
C ASP A 305 13.69 27.32 -17.62
N ARG A 306 13.44 28.53 -18.13
CA ARG A 306 13.40 28.79 -19.59
C ARG A 306 14.74 28.50 -20.23
N ALA A 307 15.82 29.01 -19.65
CA ALA A 307 17.17 28.82 -20.20
C ALA A 307 17.59 27.34 -20.15
N LEU A 308 17.20 26.59 -19.10
CA LEU A 308 17.40 25.14 -19.02
C LEU A 308 16.55 24.39 -20.05
N ALA A 309 15.29 24.81 -20.28
CA ALA A 309 14.45 24.22 -21.31
C ALA A 309 15.09 24.31 -22.70
N ASP A 310 15.70 25.47 -23.04
CA ASP A 310 16.44 25.67 -24.29
C ASP A 310 17.66 24.71 -24.36
N CYS A 311 18.38 24.53 -23.26
CA CYS A 311 19.52 23.59 -23.19
C CYS A 311 19.11 22.12 -23.39
N PHE A 312 17.89 21.73 -23.00
CA PHE A 312 17.40 20.36 -23.11
C PHE A 312 16.63 20.06 -24.41
N ALA A 313 16.11 21.07 -25.10
CA ALA A 313 15.11 20.92 -26.18
C ALA A 313 15.54 19.96 -27.30
N ASP A 314 16.77 20.02 -27.75
CA ASP A 314 17.34 19.21 -28.83
C ASP A 314 18.21 18.04 -28.31
N LEU A 315 18.40 17.94 -26.99
CA LEU A 315 19.19 16.91 -26.35
C LEU A 315 18.40 15.62 -26.22
N GLY A 316 18.98 14.47 -26.62
CA GLY A 316 18.38 13.17 -26.38
C GLY A 316 18.35 12.82 -24.89
N THR A 317 17.29 12.17 -24.43
CA THR A 317 17.17 11.75 -23.01
C THR A 317 18.36 10.94 -22.53
N GLY A 318 18.81 9.97 -23.33
CA GLY A 318 19.98 9.12 -23.00
C GLY A 318 21.27 9.94 -22.87
N GLU A 319 21.51 10.86 -23.80
CA GLU A 319 22.67 11.77 -23.80
C GLU A 319 22.67 12.70 -22.58
N ALA A 320 21.49 13.25 -22.23
CA ALA A 320 21.31 14.07 -21.02
C ALA A 320 21.66 13.28 -19.76
N LEU A 321 21.12 12.06 -19.62
CA LEU A 321 21.39 11.20 -18.47
C LEU A 321 22.88 10.88 -18.33
N GLU A 322 23.52 10.51 -19.42
CA GLU A 322 24.93 10.13 -19.41
C GLU A 322 25.84 11.31 -19.03
N SER A 323 25.65 12.47 -19.66
CA SER A 323 26.48 13.65 -19.43
C SER A 323 26.33 14.20 -18.00
N LEU A 324 25.10 14.31 -17.52
CA LEU A 324 24.80 14.83 -16.18
C LEU A 324 25.23 13.89 -15.07
N ARG A 325 25.02 12.58 -15.23
CA ARG A 325 25.50 11.56 -14.27
C ARG A 325 27.00 11.55 -14.15
N ARG A 326 27.75 11.64 -15.27
CA ARG A 326 29.22 11.77 -15.25
C ARG A 326 29.69 13.01 -14.50
N ALA A 327 28.95 14.10 -14.60
CA ALA A 327 29.25 15.33 -13.88
C ALA A 327 28.86 15.28 -12.40
N GLY A 328 28.25 14.19 -11.92
CA GLY A 328 27.75 14.08 -10.54
C GLY A 328 26.50 14.89 -10.26
N VAL A 329 25.76 15.29 -11.31
CA VAL A 329 24.49 16.00 -11.18
C VAL A 329 23.33 15.01 -11.11
N PRO A 330 22.51 15.00 -10.07
CA PRO A 330 21.37 14.10 -9.96
C PRO A 330 20.33 14.33 -11.06
N VAL A 331 20.07 13.28 -11.82
CA VAL A 331 19.12 13.32 -12.94
C VAL A 331 18.52 11.93 -13.14
N SER A 332 17.25 11.90 -13.51
CA SER A 332 16.57 10.66 -13.93
C SER A 332 15.66 10.92 -15.13
N ARG A 333 15.41 9.88 -15.92
CA ARG A 333 14.30 9.89 -16.87
C ARG A 333 12.97 9.95 -16.11
N VAL A 334 11.99 10.65 -16.66
CA VAL A 334 10.60 10.45 -16.25
C VAL A 334 10.10 9.21 -16.97
N SER A 335 10.06 8.09 -16.26
CA SER A 335 9.78 6.76 -16.79
C SER A 335 8.27 6.55 -16.98
N THR A 336 7.90 5.87 -18.07
CA THR A 336 6.58 5.25 -18.20
C THR A 336 6.52 3.96 -17.37
N LEU A 337 5.31 3.40 -17.13
CA LEU A 337 5.21 2.10 -16.46
C LEU A 337 5.93 0.98 -17.23
N ALA A 338 5.97 1.04 -18.57
CA ALA A 338 6.73 0.10 -19.38
C ALA A 338 8.25 0.23 -19.13
N ASP A 339 8.75 1.46 -19.03
CA ASP A 339 10.16 1.70 -18.67
C ASP A 339 10.48 1.17 -17.27
N VAL A 340 9.59 1.38 -16.31
CA VAL A 340 9.77 0.89 -14.92
C VAL A 340 9.87 -0.64 -14.88
N VAL A 341 8.98 -1.34 -15.59
CA VAL A 341 8.99 -2.82 -15.65
C VAL A 341 10.23 -3.35 -16.38
N ALA A 342 10.76 -2.59 -17.34
CA ALA A 342 11.96 -2.95 -18.10
C ALA A 342 13.28 -2.56 -17.40
N ASP A 343 13.23 -1.73 -16.35
CA ASP A 343 14.43 -1.34 -15.59
C ASP A 343 15.03 -2.58 -14.90
N PRO A 344 16.32 -2.91 -15.11
CA PRO A 344 16.95 -4.09 -14.51
C PRO A 344 16.80 -4.17 -12.99
N LEU A 345 16.92 -3.04 -12.29
CA LEU A 345 16.77 -2.97 -10.82
C LEU A 345 15.35 -3.29 -10.34
N VAL A 346 14.34 -3.12 -11.21
CA VAL A 346 12.94 -3.45 -10.93
C VAL A 346 12.61 -4.85 -11.44
N ALA A 347 13.03 -5.17 -12.67
CA ALA A 347 12.69 -6.43 -13.34
C ALA A 347 13.17 -7.66 -12.55
N GLU A 348 14.37 -7.62 -11.95
CA GLU A 348 14.91 -8.68 -11.10
C GLU A 348 14.12 -8.89 -9.80
N ARG A 349 13.31 -7.90 -9.40
CA ARG A 349 12.49 -7.89 -8.18
C ARG A 349 11.01 -8.11 -8.46
N LEU A 350 10.60 -8.36 -9.70
CA LEU A 350 9.20 -8.65 -10.01
C LEU A 350 8.86 -10.10 -9.63
N MET A 351 7.82 -10.24 -8.84
CA MET A 351 7.19 -11.53 -8.55
C MET A 351 6.22 -11.89 -9.66
N HIS A 352 6.19 -13.15 -10.06
CA HIS A 352 5.24 -13.67 -11.03
C HIS A 352 4.31 -14.69 -10.38
N VAL A 353 3.04 -14.37 -10.29
CA VAL A 353 2.01 -15.24 -9.73
C VAL A 353 1.15 -15.79 -10.87
N ALA A 354 1.04 -17.10 -10.96
CA ALA A 354 0.30 -17.78 -12.01
C ALA A 354 -1.00 -18.40 -11.48
N ASP A 355 -2.08 -18.24 -12.24
CA ASP A 355 -3.31 -18.97 -11.99
C ASP A 355 -3.16 -20.43 -12.43
N PRO A 356 -3.34 -21.41 -11.55
CA PRO A 356 -3.17 -22.82 -11.90
C PRO A 356 -4.28 -23.33 -12.85
N ARG A 357 -5.41 -22.61 -12.98
CA ARG A 357 -6.55 -23.01 -13.82
C ARG A 357 -6.44 -22.47 -15.24
N SER A 358 -6.16 -21.18 -15.39
CA SER A 358 -6.13 -20.51 -16.70
C SER A 358 -4.73 -20.33 -17.27
N GLY A 359 -3.70 -20.42 -16.43
CA GLY A 359 -2.31 -20.10 -16.79
C GLY A 359 -2.03 -18.59 -16.86
N LEU A 360 -2.98 -17.71 -16.57
CA LEU A 360 -2.76 -16.27 -16.49
C LEU A 360 -1.64 -15.96 -15.48
N ARG A 361 -0.67 -15.19 -15.92
CA ARG A 361 0.43 -14.72 -15.06
C ARG A 361 0.30 -13.22 -14.83
N ILE A 362 0.39 -12.81 -13.57
CA ILE A 362 0.45 -11.41 -13.18
C ILE A 362 1.81 -11.10 -12.56
N ALA A 363 2.37 -9.94 -12.91
CA ALA A 363 3.60 -9.43 -12.33
C ALA A 363 3.27 -8.47 -11.19
N LEU A 364 3.96 -8.61 -10.07
CA LEU A 364 3.80 -7.77 -8.88
C LEU A 364 5.16 -7.29 -8.40
N PRO A 365 5.28 -6.05 -7.90
CA PRO A 365 6.52 -5.63 -7.25
C PRO A 365 6.73 -6.46 -5.97
N ALA A 366 7.95 -6.92 -5.75
CA ALA A 366 8.31 -7.56 -4.49
C ALA A 366 8.30 -6.55 -3.33
N PRO A 367 8.18 -7.02 -2.08
CA PRO A 367 8.46 -6.19 -0.92
C PRO A 367 9.84 -5.52 -1.03
N PRO A 368 10.00 -4.29 -0.49
CA PRO A 368 11.26 -3.54 -0.64
C PRO A 368 12.45 -4.20 0.07
N VAL A 369 12.17 -5.07 1.03
CA VAL A 369 13.18 -5.77 1.84
C VAL A 369 12.96 -7.28 1.76
N GLY A 370 14.04 -8.04 1.81
CA GLY A 370 14.01 -9.51 1.78
C GLY A 370 13.89 -10.11 0.38
N GLU A 371 13.84 -11.44 0.33
CA GLU A 371 13.63 -12.17 -0.92
C GLU A 371 12.17 -12.11 -1.35
N PRO A 372 11.88 -12.09 -2.66
CA PRO A 372 10.51 -12.15 -3.17
C PRO A 372 9.78 -13.41 -2.67
N PRO A 373 8.62 -13.29 -1.99
CA PRO A 373 7.87 -14.45 -1.52
C PRO A 373 7.18 -15.19 -2.67
N ALA A 374 7.00 -16.49 -2.50
CA ALA A 374 6.14 -17.28 -3.37
C ALA A 374 4.67 -17.13 -2.90
N LEU A 375 3.83 -16.51 -3.69
CA LEU A 375 2.42 -16.28 -3.37
C LEU A 375 1.51 -17.15 -4.25
N SER A 376 0.38 -17.60 -3.69
CA SER A 376 -0.70 -18.19 -4.46
C SER A 376 -1.44 -17.12 -5.28
N PHE A 377 -2.09 -17.56 -6.36
CA PHE A 377 -2.99 -16.71 -7.13
C PHE A 377 -4.18 -16.26 -6.26
N PRO A 378 -4.77 -15.07 -6.51
CA PRO A 378 -5.91 -14.58 -5.74
C PRO A 378 -7.07 -15.57 -5.70
N PRO A 379 -7.68 -15.79 -4.54
CA PRO A 379 -8.72 -16.81 -4.41
C PRO A 379 -10.04 -16.37 -5.06
N ARG A 380 -10.75 -17.33 -5.64
CA ARG A 380 -12.15 -17.15 -6.04
C ARG A 380 -13.03 -16.97 -4.79
N LEU A 381 -14.21 -16.42 -4.98
CA LEU A 381 -15.15 -16.22 -3.89
C LEU A 381 -15.50 -17.55 -3.21
N GLY A 382 -15.24 -17.66 -1.91
CA GLY A 382 -15.52 -18.86 -1.12
C GLY A 382 -14.68 -20.10 -1.50
N GLU A 383 -13.59 -19.93 -2.25
CA GLU A 383 -12.77 -21.04 -2.74
C GLU A 383 -12.31 -22.00 -1.64
N HIS A 384 -12.11 -21.48 -0.44
CA HIS A 384 -11.58 -22.25 0.68
C HIS A 384 -12.65 -22.64 1.73
N ASN A 385 -13.95 -22.50 1.41
CA ASN A 385 -15.02 -22.83 2.36
C ASN A 385 -14.92 -24.27 2.87
N GLU A 386 -14.81 -25.26 1.97
CA GLU A 386 -14.77 -26.67 2.37
C GLU A 386 -13.55 -26.99 3.21
N LYS A 387 -12.40 -26.50 2.81
CA LYS A 387 -11.15 -26.69 3.53
C LYS A 387 -11.23 -26.07 4.94
N ILE A 388 -11.54 -24.77 5.02
CA ILE A 388 -11.43 -24.03 6.29
C ILE A 388 -12.54 -24.43 7.26
N TYR A 389 -13.78 -24.54 6.82
CA TYR A 389 -14.88 -24.99 7.69
C TYR A 389 -14.77 -26.46 8.07
N GLY A 390 -14.30 -27.31 7.16
CA GLY A 390 -14.05 -28.73 7.44
C GLY A 390 -12.91 -28.92 8.44
N GLU A 391 -11.75 -28.35 8.16
CA GLU A 391 -10.55 -28.51 9.02
C GLU A 391 -10.70 -27.85 10.39
N ALA A 392 -11.19 -26.62 10.45
CA ALA A 392 -11.26 -25.87 11.70
C ALA A 392 -12.46 -26.22 12.57
N LEU A 393 -13.61 -26.48 11.96
CA LEU A 393 -14.87 -26.67 12.69
C LEU A 393 -15.45 -28.08 12.55
N GLY A 394 -14.82 -28.97 11.77
CA GLY A 394 -15.30 -30.34 11.54
C GLY A 394 -16.64 -30.39 10.80
N LEU A 395 -16.98 -29.34 10.00
CA LEU A 395 -18.24 -29.30 9.29
C LEU A 395 -18.18 -30.20 8.05
N GLY A 396 -18.99 -31.25 8.05
CA GLY A 396 -19.12 -32.14 6.91
C GLY A 396 -19.90 -31.52 5.74
N PRO A 397 -19.86 -32.16 4.55
CA PRO A 397 -20.47 -31.65 3.32
C PRO A 397 -21.97 -31.31 3.47
N GLU A 398 -22.73 -32.15 4.19
CA GLU A 398 -24.17 -31.95 4.40
C GLU A 398 -24.45 -30.67 5.19
N ARG A 399 -23.68 -30.41 6.24
CA ARG A 399 -23.83 -29.19 7.05
C ARG A 399 -23.41 -27.96 6.28
N LEU A 400 -22.35 -28.03 5.48
CA LEU A 400 -21.98 -26.93 4.57
C LEU A 400 -23.03 -26.65 3.52
N ALA A 401 -23.62 -27.70 2.94
CA ALA A 401 -24.73 -27.54 1.99
C ALA A 401 -25.97 -26.91 2.64
N GLU A 402 -26.29 -27.25 3.88
CA GLU A 402 -27.35 -26.59 4.64
C GLU A 402 -27.06 -25.10 4.86
N LEU A 403 -25.85 -24.75 5.32
CA LEU A 403 -25.44 -23.36 5.56
C LEU A 403 -25.45 -22.54 4.27
N ARG A 404 -25.06 -23.12 3.13
CA ARG A 404 -25.18 -22.48 1.80
C ARG A 404 -26.63 -22.22 1.42
N ARG A 405 -27.54 -23.19 1.59
CA ARG A 405 -28.99 -22.98 1.32
C ARG A 405 -29.59 -21.86 2.17
N ARG A 406 -29.06 -21.65 3.38
CA ARG A 406 -29.49 -20.58 4.29
C ARG A 406 -28.72 -19.28 4.05
N LEU A 407 -27.88 -19.18 3.04
CA LEU A 407 -27.05 -18.02 2.72
C LEU A 407 -26.17 -17.56 3.89
N ILE A 408 -25.66 -18.52 4.67
CA ILE A 408 -24.75 -18.25 5.81
C ILE A 408 -23.29 -18.35 5.38
N VAL A 409 -22.97 -19.33 4.51
CA VAL A 409 -21.63 -19.52 3.92
C VAL A 409 -21.72 -19.70 2.41
#